data_15ef625c4a351e3cbb2c531c4105af10
#
_entry.id   15ef625c4a351e3cbb2c531c4105af10
#
_cell.length_a   1.000
_cell.length_b   1.000
_cell.length_c   1.000
_cell.angle_alpha   90.00
_cell.angle_beta   90.00
_cell.angle_gamma   90.00
#
_symmetry.space_group_name_H-M   'P 1'
#
loop_
_entity.id
_entity.type
_entity.pdbx_description
1 polymer ?
#
loop_
_entity_poly.entity_id
_entity_poly.type
_entity_poly.pdbx_seq_one_letter_code
_entity_poly.pdbx_strand_id
1 'polypeptide(L)'
;AISTKPHQGIYVSIEVINKLHGWFQAVFKKKKCIFHNAKFDMGFMEYELNFTFPDWEDTMLLHYCLEESVGTHGLKPLALRFTDLGDYERELDDYKKSWARRNKVKLADFNYGMLPADILAPYACKDADATFQLYTKFKPLVDKSEEFTSLYTKILQPATIALKRLERNGGPVDTIAVDDLQRSYQIDVEECIDEISGHVSVQRFERIHNKTFNPNSTMQLRELFFNILKIKPSKKTETGAYSVDKEVLQSIDHPLAEAILDLRQKSKMAGTYISNI
;
A
#
# COMPACT_ATOMS: atom_id res chain seq x y z
N ALA A 1 6.86 10.34 17.62
CA ALA A 1 7.10 9.76 18.95
C ALA A 1 8.52 9.18 19.02
N ILE A 2 9.03 9.01 20.23
CA ILE A 2 10.38 8.51 20.48
C ILE A 2 10.30 7.49 21.63
N SER A 3 11.00 6.37 21.50
CA SER A 3 11.24 5.41 22.56
C SER A 3 12.73 5.18 22.77
N THR A 4 13.15 5.02 24.02
CA THR A 4 14.55 4.74 24.41
C THR A 4 14.68 3.46 25.23
N LYS A 5 13.57 2.84 25.59
CA LYS A 5 13.51 1.56 26.30
C LYS A 5 12.12 0.94 26.15
N PRO A 6 11.99 -0.40 26.37
CA PRO A 6 10.71 -1.08 26.26
C PRO A 6 9.64 -0.47 27.18
N HIS A 7 8.40 -0.52 26.73
CA HIS A 7 7.20 -0.03 27.43
C HIS A 7 7.21 1.48 27.74
N GLN A 8 7.99 2.24 26.98
CA GLN A 8 8.01 3.69 27.09
C GLN A 8 8.00 4.34 25.70
N GLY A 9 7.14 5.33 25.55
CA GLY A 9 7.10 6.21 24.39
C GLY A 9 6.81 7.63 24.84
N ILE A 10 7.43 8.59 24.16
CA ILE A 10 7.22 10.02 24.37
C ILE A 10 6.68 10.59 23.07
N TYR A 11 5.48 11.15 23.11
CA TYR A 11 4.94 11.92 22.01
C TYR A 11 5.43 13.35 22.10
N VAL A 12 5.93 13.89 21.00
CA VAL A 12 6.45 15.27 20.92
C VAL A 12 5.73 15.98 19.79
N SER A 13 5.07 17.09 20.09
CA SER A 13 4.37 17.87 19.07
C SER A 13 5.36 18.62 18.18
N ILE A 14 4.91 19.03 16.99
CA ILE A 14 5.73 19.74 16.02
C ILE A 14 6.22 21.09 16.57
N GLU A 15 5.40 21.75 17.39
CA GLU A 15 5.76 23.03 18.04
C GLU A 15 6.95 22.84 18.99
N VAL A 16 6.98 21.76 19.75
CA VAL A 16 8.09 21.42 20.65
C VAL A 16 9.33 21.06 19.86
N ILE A 17 9.16 20.28 18.78
CA ILE A 17 10.27 19.93 17.88
C ILE A 17 10.90 21.18 17.30
N ASN A 18 10.09 22.12 16.79
CA ASN A 18 10.59 23.38 16.22
C ASN A 18 11.29 24.24 17.27
N LYS A 19 10.72 24.34 18.47
CA LYS A 19 11.31 25.10 19.58
C LYS A 19 12.64 24.53 20.04
N LEU A 20 12.80 23.20 20.02
CA LEU A 20 13.98 22.48 20.48
C LEU A 20 14.80 21.88 19.33
N HIS A 21 14.65 22.41 18.11
CA HIS A 21 15.26 21.85 16.91
C HIS A 21 16.76 21.57 17.05
N GLY A 22 17.53 22.55 17.53
CA GLY A 22 18.98 22.40 17.72
C GLY A 22 19.34 21.29 18.71
N TRP A 23 18.53 21.09 19.75
CA TRP A 23 18.71 20.01 20.70
C TRP A 23 18.45 18.65 20.07
N PHE A 24 17.33 18.49 19.36
CA PHE A 24 17.02 17.26 18.64
C PHE A 24 18.08 16.92 17.60
N GLN A 25 18.52 17.91 16.82
CA GLN A 25 19.60 17.75 15.85
C GLN A 25 20.90 17.25 16.51
N ALA A 26 21.26 17.80 17.66
CA ALA A 26 22.45 17.37 18.40
C ALA A 26 22.30 15.93 18.94
N VAL A 27 21.10 15.56 19.39
CA VAL A 27 20.81 14.20 19.85
C VAL A 27 20.90 13.22 18.69
N PHE A 28 20.22 13.47 17.57
CA PHE A 28 20.21 12.56 16.41
C PHE A 28 21.60 12.40 15.76
N LYS A 29 22.44 13.43 15.83
CA LYS A 29 23.84 13.33 15.37
C LYS A 29 24.73 12.47 16.27
N LYS A 30 24.41 12.36 17.56
CA LYS A 30 25.24 11.67 18.56
C LYS A 30 24.74 10.28 18.93
N LYS A 31 23.47 9.98 18.66
CA LYS A 31 22.81 8.75 19.07
C LYS A 31 22.41 7.95 17.85
N LYS A 32 22.49 6.64 17.99
CA LYS A 32 21.93 5.71 17.01
C LYS A 32 20.43 5.86 16.96
N CYS A 33 19.88 6.14 15.79
CA CYS A 33 18.45 6.28 15.55
C CYS A 33 17.91 4.99 14.95
N ILE A 34 16.82 4.47 15.50
CA ILE A 34 16.21 3.22 15.08
C ILE A 34 14.86 3.53 14.46
N PHE A 35 14.65 3.02 13.27
CA PHE A 35 13.43 3.22 12.49
C PHE A 35 12.79 1.87 12.11
N HIS A 36 11.59 1.93 11.60
CA HIS A 36 10.95 0.86 10.88
C HIS A 36 10.52 1.39 9.50
N ASN A 37 11.17 0.95 8.43
CA ASN A 37 11.12 1.58 7.11
C ASN A 37 11.80 2.97 7.11
N ALA A 38 13.05 3.00 7.53
CA ALA A 38 13.87 4.21 7.74
C ALA A 38 13.85 5.18 6.56
N LYS A 39 13.73 4.68 5.34
CA LYS A 39 13.66 5.51 4.12
C LYS A 39 12.55 6.55 4.21
N PHE A 40 11.36 6.13 4.70
CA PHE A 40 10.21 7.01 4.82
C PHE A 40 10.43 8.09 5.88
N ASP A 41 10.72 7.70 7.12
CA ASP A 41 10.85 8.65 8.24
C ASP A 41 12.04 9.60 8.04
N MET A 42 13.20 9.07 7.65
CA MET A 42 14.38 9.89 7.38
C MET A 42 14.14 10.85 6.23
N GLY A 43 13.50 10.40 5.15
CA GLY A 43 13.16 11.26 4.01
C GLY A 43 12.31 12.46 4.44
N PHE A 44 11.26 12.20 5.22
CA PHE A 44 10.34 13.22 5.72
C PHE A 44 11.05 14.19 6.70
N MET A 45 11.76 13.65 7.69
CA MET A 45 12.43 14.46 8.71
C MET A 45 13.61 15.28 8.16
N GLU A 46 14.30 14.79 7.14
CA GLU A 46 15.34 15.54 6.44
C GLU A 46 14.74 16.66 5.59
N TYR A 47 13.64 16.41 4.92
CA TYR A 47 13.00 17.39 4.04
C TYR A 47 12.29 18.50 4.82
N GLU A 48 11.41 18.13 5.76
CA GLU A 48 10.56 19.07 6.49
C GLU A 48 11.29 19.76 7.64
N LEU A 49 12.20 19.05 8.30
CA LEU A 49 12.82 19.49 9.55
C LEU A 49 14.33 19.66 9.44
N ASN A 50 14.94 19.41 8.29
CA ASN A 50 16.39 19.50 8.08
C ASN A 50 17.22 18.72 9.12
N PHE A 51 16.72 17.59 9.61
CA PHE A 51 17.46 16.69 10.49
C PHE A 51 18.41 15.80 9.70
N THR A 52 19.44 15.28 10.38
CA THR A 52 20.38 14.30 9.81
C THR A 52 20.58 13.15 10.78
N PHE A 53 20.73 11.93 10.22
CA PHE A 53 20.85 10.69 10.97
C PHE A 53 22.09 9.92 10.50
N PRO A 54 23.28 10.27 10.99
CA PRO A 54 24.53 9.64 10.53
C PRO A 54 24.68 8.18 10.99
N ASP A 55 24.10 7.81 12.13
CA ASP A 55 24.07 6.44 12.67
C ASP A 55 22.61 6.00 12.84
N TRP A 56 22.20 5.06 12.00
CA TRP A 56 20.80 4.60 11.96
C TRP A 56 20.69 3.10 11.69
N GLU A 57 19.58 2.54 12.13
CA GLU A 57 19.19 1.14 11.93
C GLU A 57 17.73 1.05 11.46
N ASP A 58 17.39 -0.03 10.75
CA ASP A 58 16.03 -0.26 10.23
C ASP A 58 15.57 -1.68 10.58
N THR A 59 14.56 -1.76 11.43
CA THR A 59 14.01 -3.04 11.90
C THR A 59 13.30 -3.83 10.81
N MET A 60 12.77 -3.16 9.78
CA MET A 60 12.20 -3.83 8.61
C MET A 60 13.28 -4.56 7.82
N LEU A 61 14.41 -3.92 7.57
CA LEU A 61 15.55 -4.52 6.86
C LEU A 61 16.26 -5.58 7.71
N LEU A 62 16.37 -5.39 9.03
CA LEU A 62 16.88 -6.42 9.92
C LEU A 62 16.03 -7.69 9.87
N HIS A 63 14.71 -7.55 9.87
CA HIS A 63 13.82 -8.71 9.73
C HIS A 63 13.93 -9.35 8.34
N TYR A 64 14.10 -8.56 7.29
CA TYR A 64 14.31 -9.09 5.93
C TYR A 64 15.55 -9.99 5.85
N CYS A 65 16.63 -9.67 6.56
CA CYS A 65 17.81 -10.55 6.62
C CYS A 65 17.52 -11.91 7.28
N LEU A 66 16.53 -11.96 8.18
CA LEU A 66 16.16 -13.17 8.93
C LEU A 66 15.07 -14.00 8.24
N GLU A 67 14.17 -13.34 7.51
CA GLU A 67 13.04 -13.95 6.80
C GLU A 67 12.74 -13.11 5.56
N GLU A 68 12.88 -13.68 4.35
CA GLU A 68 12.70 -12.97 3.08
C GLU A 68 11.27 -13.04 2.49
N SER A 69 10.32 -13.60 3.24
CA SER A 69 8.94 -13.79 2.75
C SER A 69 8.24 -12.47 2.49
N VAL A 70 7.73 -12.28 1.29
CA VAL A 70 7.06 -11.05 0.87
C VAL A 70 5.84 -10.74 1.75
N GLY A 71 5.70 -9.47 2.15
CA GLY A 71 4.55 -8.99 2.91
C GLY A 71 4.60 -9.24 4.43
N THR A 72 5.69 -9.82 4.96
CA THR A 72 5.81 -10.14 6.40
C THR A 72 6.50 -9.08 7.24
N HIS A 73 7.05 -8.02 6.62
CA HIS A 73 7.97 -7.08 7.27
C HIS A 73 7.29 -5.83 7.85
N GLY A 74 5.97 -5.71 7.79
CA GLY A 74 5.26 -4.55 8.34
C GLY A 74 5.36 -4.47 9.87
N LEU A 75 5.38 -3.23 10.41
CA LEU A 75 5.54 -3.00 11.85
C LEU A 75 4.48 -3.74 12.68
N LYS A 76 3.20 -3.68 12.26
CA LYS A 76 2.09 -4.27 13.03
C LYS A 76 2.14 -5.79 13.13
N PRO A 77 2.27 -6.54 12.02
CA PRO A 77 2.46 -7.99 12.08
C PRO A 77 3.68 -8.40 12.92
N LEU A 78 4.79 -7.66 12.79
CA LEU A 78 6.00 -7.94 13.55
C LEU A 78 5.83 -7.63 15.04
N ALA A 79 5.20 -6.51 15.39
CA ALA A 79 4.90 -6.18 16.78
C ALA A 79 4.00 -7.23 17.42
N LEU A 80 2.94 -7.66 16.74
CA LEU A 80 2.04 -8.70 17.23
C LEU A 80 2.76 -10.04 17.45
N ARG A 81 3.69 -10.41 16.57
CA ARG A 81 4.43 -11.69 16.64
C ARG A 81 5.59 -11.67 17.63
N PHE A 82 6.28 -10.54 17.75
CA PHE A 82 7.56 -10.47 18.45
C PHE A 82 7.59 -9.55 19.67
N THR A 83 6.51 -8.87 20.00
CA THR A 83 6.40 -8.02 21.21
C THR A 83 5.19 -8.43 22.03
N ASP A 84 5.09 -7.89 23.23
CA ASP A 84 3.95 -8.09 24.12
C ASP A 84 2.92 -6.94 24.06
N LEU A 85 3.03 -6.05 23.08
CA LEU A 85 2.15 -4.89 22.92
C LEU A 85 0.74 -5.25 22.45
N GLY A 86 0.54 -6.48 21.94
CA GLY A 86 -0.74 -6.94 21.43
C GLY A 86 -1.22 -6.17 20.18
N ASP A 87 -2.51 -6.24 19.92
CA ASP A 87 -3.17 -5.51 18.84
C ASP A 87 -3.50 -4.07 19.26
N TYR A 88 -2.49 -3.23 19.29
CA TYR A 88 -2.64 -1.82 19.69
C TYR A 88 -3.17 -0.90 18.59
N GLU A 89 -3.37 -1.41 17.37
CA GLU A 89 -3.94 -0.64 16.26
C GLU A 89 -5.48 -0.60 16.29
N ARG A 90 -6.09 -1.51 17.05
CA ARG A 90 -7.54 -1.70 17.07
C ARG A 90 -8.32 -0.41 17.38
N GLU A 91 -7.91 0.35 18.37
CA GLU A 91 -8.57 1.60 18.75
C GLU A 91 -8.54 2.65 17.62
N LEU A 92 -7.38 2.76 16.95
CA LEU A 92 -7.22 3.61 15.78
C LEU A 92 -8.11 3.15 14.62
N ASP A 93 -8.15 1.86 14.32
CA ASP A 93 -8.98 1.30 13.25
C ASP A 93 -10.47 1.49 13.51
N ASP A 94 -10.91 1.32 14.74
CA ASP A 94 -12.31 1.56 15.13
C ASP A 94 -12.66 3.05 14.98
N TYR A 95 -11.75 3.94 15.33
CA TYR A 95 -11.91 5.38 15.10
C TYR A 95 -12.01 5.71 13.61
N LYS A 96 -11.08 5.22 12.77
CA LYS A 96 -11.09 5.42 11.31
C LYS A 96 -12.40 4.96 10.68
N LYS A 97 -12.87 3.75 11.03
CA LYS A 97 -14.14 3.19 10.53
C LYS A 97 -15.33 4.04 10.95
N SER A 98 -15.36 4.49 12.19
CA SER A 98 -16.44 5.34 12.72
C SER A 98 -16.42 6.73 12.08
N TRP A 99 -15.25 7.30 11.86
CA TRP A 99 -15.07 8.58 11.18
C TRP A 99 -15.56 8.51 9.72
N ALA A 100 -15.14 7.49 8.97
CA ALA A 100 -15.55 7.29 7.58
C ALA A 100 -17.08 7.14 7.45
N ARG A 101 -17.72 6.40 8.37
CA ARG A 101 -19.19 6.27 8.40
C ARG A 101 -19.89 7.59 8.68
N ARG A 102 -19.40 8.36 9.66
CA ARG A 102 -20.00 9.67 10.03
C ARG A 102 -19.91 10.69 8.90
N ASN A 103 -18.79 10.71 8.19
CA ASN A 103 -18.55 11.66 7.11
C ASN A 103 -19.00 11.15 5.72
N LYS A 104 -19.52 9.92 5.63
CA LYS A 104 -19.99 9.28 4.37
C LYS A 104 -18.91 9.26 3.27
N VAL A 105 -17.65 9.04 3.66
CA VAL A 105 -16.48 8.97 2.76
C VAL A 105 -15.85 7.58 2.82
N LYS A 106 -14.97 7.28 1.87
CA LYS A 106 -14.21 6.03 1.88
C LYS A 106 -13.14 6.06 2.97
N LEU A 107 -12.80 4.88 3.51
CA LEU A 107 -11.73 4.77 4.51
C LEU A 107 -10.37 5.24 3.95
N ALA A 108 -10.16 5.10 2.64
CA ALA A 108 -8.96 5.59 1.96
C ALA A 108 -8.79 7.12 1.99
N ASP A 109 -9.89 7.86 2.19
CA ASP A 109 -9.86 9.33 2.26
C ASP A 109 -9.48 9.84 3.66
N PHE A 110 -9.24 8.93 4.62
CA PHE A 110 -8.86 9.28 5.97
C PHE A 110 -7.44 9.81 6.03
N ASN A 111 -7.27 11.00 6.62
CA ASN A 111 -5.96 11.60 6.86
C ASN A 111 -5.59 11.51 8.35
N TYR A 112 -4.40 11.01 8.66
CA TYR A 112 -3.88 10.91 10.03
C TYR A 112 -3.78 12.25 10.76
N GLY A 113 -3.64 13.37 10.04
CA GLY A 113 -3.69 14.72 10.60
C GLY A 113 -5.06 15.10 11.19
N MET A 114 -6.10 14.32 10.93
CA MET A 114 -7.44 14.49 11.50
C MET A 114 -7.63 13.73 12.82
N LEU A 115 -6.62 12.96 13.25
CA LEU A 115 -6.71 12.21 14.51
C LEU A 115 -6.63 13.14 15.71
N PRO A 116 -7.53 12.96 16.70
CA PRO A 116 -7.38 13.59 18.00
C PRO A 116 -6.07 13.17 18.67
N ALA A 117 -5.45 14.09 19.41
CA ALA A 117 -4.16 13.85 20.04
C ALA A 117 -4.19 12.72 21.09
N ASP A 118 -5.32 12.51 21.74
CA ASP A 118 -5.55 11.43 22.71
C ASP A 118 -5.58 10.04 22.08
N ILE A 119 -5.84 9.93 20.79
CA ILE A 119 -5.75 8.69 20.00
C ILE A 119 -4.38 8.59 19.32
N LEU A 120 -3.92 9.68 18.69
CA LEU A 120 -2.68 9.69 17.94
C LEU A 120 -1.45 9.46 18.85
N ALA A 121 -1.38 10.13 20.01
CA ALA A 121 -0.20 10.09 20.85
C ALA A 121 0.08 8.68 21.45
N PRO A 122 -0.91 7.97 22.03
CA PRO A 122 -0.69 6.60 22.50
C PRO A 122 -0.30 5.66 21.36
N TYR A 123 -0.95 5.76 20.21
CA TYR A 123 -0.65 4.96 19.03
C TYR A 123 0.80 5.17 18.55
N ALA A 124 1.20 6.43 18.35
CA ALA A 124 2.55 6.76 17.90
C ALA A 124 3.63 6.34 18.93
N CYS A 125 3.34 6.45 20.23
CA CYS A 125 4.23 5.97 21.28
C CYS A 125 4.42 4.45 21.22
N LYS A 126 3.36 3.69 20.97
CA LYS A 126 3.43 2.24 20.80
C LYS A 126 4.18 1.82 19.53
N ASP A 127 4.07 2.58 18.43
CA ASP A 127 4.87 2.36 17.22
C ASP A 127 6.37 2.53 17.48
N ALA A 128 6.74 3.59 18.21
CA ALA A 128 8.12 3.82 18.60
C ALA A 128 8.66 2.75 19.56
N ASP A 129 7.85 2.31 20.52
CA ASP A 129 8.18 1.24 21.45
C ASP A 129 8.31 -0.11 20.71
N ALA A 130 7.37 -0.46 19.83
CA ALA A 130 7.45 -1.65 19.01
C ALA A 130 8.74 -1.69 18.19
N THR A 131 9.07 -0.59 17.55
CA THR A 131 10.30 -0.44 16.76
C THR A 131 11.55 -0.70 17.63
N PHE A 132 11.60 -0.13 18.83
CA PHE A 132 12.71 -0.35 19.77
C PHE A 132 12.79 -1.83 20.22
N GLN A 133 11.67 -2.45 20.59
CA GLN A 133 11.62 -3.85 21.00
C GLN A 133 12.04 -4.80 19.86
N LEU A 134 11.59 -4.54 18.63
CA LEU A 134 12.00 -5.31 17.44
C LEU A 134 13.50 -5.21 17.19
N TYR A 135 14.06 -4.01 17.32
CA TYR A 135 15.50 -3.80 17.19
C TYR A 135 16.29 -4.65 18.20
N THR A 136 15.90 -4.62 19.47
CA THR A 136 16.59 -5.38 20.52
C THR A 136 16.54 -6.89 20.29
N LYS A 137 15.54 -7.38 19.55
CA LYS A 137 15.41 -8.79 19.17
C LYS A 137 16.17 -9.14 17.89
N PHE A 138 16.03 -8.34 16.83
CA PHE A 138 16.53 -8.70 15.51
C PHE A 138 18.02 -8.40 15.35
N LYS A 139 18.49 -7.27 15.86
CA LYS A 139 19.90 -6.87 15.69
C LYS A 139 20.89 -7.92 16.19
N PRO A 140 20.74 -8.50 17.41
CA PRO A 140 21.64 -9.53 17.85
C PRO A 140 21.59 -10.82 17.03
N LEU A 141 20.47 -11.11 16.35
CA LEU A 141 20.36 -12.28 15.48
C LEU A 141 21.08 -12.06 14.17
N VAL A 142 20.95 -10.87 13.58
CA VAL A 142 21.69 -10.49 12.36
C VAL A 142 23.19 -10.45 12.64
N ASP A 143 23.62 -9.91 13.78
CA ASP A 143 25.04 -9.77 14.15
C ASP A 143 25.75 -11.13 14.40
N LYS A 144 24.99 -12.22 14.63
CA LYS A 144 25.55 -13.56 14.76
C LYS A 144 26.00 -14.18 13.44
N SER A 145 25.52 -13.67 12.29
CA SER A 145 25.92 -14.14 10.95
C SER A 145 26.71 -13.05 10.23
N GLU A 146 27.88 -13.41 9.75
CA GLU A 146 28.70 -12.50 8.94
C GLU A 146 28.02 -12.19 7.60
N GLU A 147 27.34 -13.18 7.01
CA GLU A 147 26.56 -12.99 5.78
C GLU A 147 25.43 -11.98 5.97
N PHE A 148 24.64 -12.14 7.03
CA PHE A 148 23.52 -11.22 7.31
C PHE A 148 24.03 -9.80 7.62
N THR A 149 25.08 -9.70 8.43
CA THR A 149 25.72 -8.41 8.72
C THR A 149 26.25 -7.76 7.46
N SER A 150 26.90 -8.53 6.57
CA SER A 150 27.40 -8.03 5.29
C SER A 150 26.26 -7.59 4.36
N LEU A 151 25.20 -8.40 4.21
CA LEU A 151 24.01 -8.05 3.45
C LEU A 151 23.39 -6.76 3.95
N TYR A 152 23.18 -6.65 5.26
CA TYR A 152 22.57 -5.49 5.88
C TYR A 152 23.40 -4.23 5.68
N THR A 153 24.69 -4.26 6.05
CA THR A 153 25.54 -3.06 6.10
C THR A 153 26.11 -2.65 4.74
N LYS A 154 26.40 -3.61 3.86
CA LYS A 154 27.07 -3.33 2.57
C LYS A 154 26.09 -3.21 1.41
N ILE A 155 24.88 -3.75 1.54
CA ILE A 155 23.89 -3.76 0.45
C ILE A 155 22.62 -2.99 0.86
N LEU A 156 21.91 -3.44 1.90
CA LEU A 156 20.57 -2.91 2.21
C LEU A 156 20.60 -1.46 2.71
N GLN A 157 21.48 -1.12 3.66
CA GLN A 157 21.59 0.26 4.14
C GLN A 157 22.06 1.24 3.04
N PRO A 158 23.11 0.98 2.25
CA PRO A 158 23.47 1.85 1.14
C PRO A 158 22.39 1.95 0.06
N ALA A 159 21.72 0.85 -0.27
CA ALA A 159 20.60 0.85 -1.21
C ALA A 159 19.44 1.73 -0.72
N THR A 160 19.12 1.68 0.57
CA THR A 160 18.08 2.53 1.18
C THR A 160 18.39 4.01 0.99
N ILE A 161 19.65 4.42 1.20
CA ILE A 161 20.07 5.81 0.97
C ILE A 161 19.99 6.19 -0.51
N ALA A 162 20.41 5.29 -1.41
CA ALA A 162 20.34 5.53 -2.85
C ALA A 162 18.88 5.68 -3.32
N LEU A 163 18.00 4.78 -2.89
CA LEU A 163 16.57 4.81 -3.21
C LEU A 163 15.89 6.06 -2.63
N LYS A 164 16.20 6.43 -1.38
CA LYS A 164 15.71 7.67 -0.77
C LYS A 164 16.07 8.90 -1.59
N ARG A 165 17.31 8.98 -2.09
CA ARG A 165 17.77 10.08 -2.95
C ARG A 165 17.07 10.08 -4.30
N LEU A 166 16.89 8.92 -4.89
CA LEU A 166 16.19 8.75 -6.16
C LEU A 166 14.73 9.18 -6.06
N GLU A 167 14.04 8.75 -5.03
CA GLU A 167 12.64 9.16 -4.77
C GLU A 167 12.52 10.68 -4.51
N ARG A 168 13.46 11.25 -3.77
CA ARG A 168 13.49 12.69 -3.52
C ARG A 168 13.74 13.52 -4.78
N ASN A 169 14.62 13.05 -5.66
CA ASN A 169 14.92 13.77 -6.91
C ASN A 169 13.74 13.69 -7.89
N GLY A 170 12.94 12.64 -7.80
CA GLY A 170 11.87 12.37 -8.74
C GLY A 170 12.38 12.12 -10.16
N GLY A 171 11.46 12.13 -11.10
CA GLY A 171 11.74 12.07 -12.54
C GLY A 171 10.93 13.15 -13.27
N PRO A 172 11.43 13.69 -14.38
CA PRO A 172 10.65 14.58 -15.20
C PRO A 172 9.48 13.84 -15.82
N VAL A 173 8.29 14.42 -15.74
CA VAL A 173 7.07 13.92 -16.35
C VAL A 173 6.52 15.00 -17.29
N ASP A 174 6.24 14.62 -18.55
CA ASP A 174 5.52 15.45 -19.48
C ASP A 174 4.02 15.38 -19.16
N THR A 175 3.55 16.33 -18.36
CA THR A 175 2.15 16.37 -17.91
C THR A 175 1.17 16.56 -19.04
N ILE A 176 1.57 17.24 -20.14
CA ILE A 176 0.72 17.42 -21.31
C ILE A 176 0.50 16.07 -22.01
N ALA A 177 1.59 15.33 -22.23
CA ALA A 177 1.51 13.98 -22.82
C ALA A 177 0.71 13.02 -21.94
N VAL A 178 0.83 13.12 -20.59
CA VAL A 178 0.02 12.32 -19.64
C VAL A 178 -1.46 12.66 -19.76
N ASP A 179 -1.82 13.95 -19.81
CA ASP A 179 -3.22 14.40 -19.95
C ASP A 179 -3.83 13.97 -21.30
N ASP A 180 -3.07 14.04 -22.38
CA ASP A 180 -3.51 13.59 -23.68
C ASP A 180 -3.70 12.08 -23.72
N LEU A 181 -2.79 11.32 -23.10
CA LEU A 181 -2.89 9.87 -22.97
C LEU A 181 -4.10 9.47 -22.11
N GLN A 182 -4.36 10.17 -21.01
CA GLN A 182 -5.53 9.96 -20.16
C GLN A 182 -6.84 10.13 -20.94
N ARG A 183 -6.95 11.21 -21.73
CA ARG A 183 -8.12 11.47 -22.58
C ARG A 183 -8.29 10.39 -23.65
N SER A 184 -7.20 9.99 -24.31
CA SER A 184 -7.24 8.94 -25.32
C SER A 184 -7.76 7.62 -24.74
N TYR A 185 -7.20 7.18 -23.62
CA TYR A 185 -7.67 5.94 -22.97
C TYR A 185 -9.10 6.04 -22.45
N GLN A 186 -9.56 7.22 -22.08
CA GLN A 186 -10.94 7.42 -21.64
C GLN A 186 -11.92 7.23 -22.80
N ILE A 187 -11.59 7.78 -23.99
CA ILE A 187 -12.35 7.55 -25.22
C ILE A 187 -12.35 6.07 -25.58
N ASP A 188 -11.18 5.43 -25.56
CA ASP A 188 -11.06 4.00 -25.87
C ASP A 188 -11.90 3.12 -24.93
N VAL A 189 -12.01 3.49 -23.63
CA VAL A 189 -12.83 2.79 -22.64
C VAL A 189 -14.34 2.96 -22.97
N GLU A 190 -14.74 4.17 -23.34
CA GLU A 190 -16.14 4.45 -23.74
C GLU A 190 -16.52 3.67 -25.00
N GLU A 191 -15.65 3.64 -26.01
CA GLU A 191 -15.85 2.86 -27.22
C GLU A 191 -15.99 1.36 -26.93
N CYS A 192 -15.15 0.80 -26.05
CA CYS A 192 -15.27 -0.60 -25.62
C CYS A 192 -16.59 -0.87 -24.89
N ILE A 193 -17.07 0.04 -24.07
CA ILE A 193 -18.35 -0.09 -23.36
C ILE A 193 -19.49 -0.06 -24.36
N ASP A 194 -19.46 0.81 -25.36
CA ASP A 194 -20.49 0.90 -26.41
C ASP A 194 -20.52 -0.35 -27.27
N GLU A 195 -19.37 -0.88 -27.67
CA GLU A 195 -19.26 -2.15 -28.40
C GLU A 195 -19.86 -3.30 -27.60
N ILE A 196 -19.50 -3.43 -26.31
CA ILE A 196 -20.04 -4.46 -25.44
C ILE A 196 -21.56 -4.32 -25.28
N SER A 197 -22.06 -3.12 -25.06
CA SER A 197 -23.51 -2.87 -24.86
C SER A 197 -24.32 -3.09 -26.14
N GLY A 198 -23.73 -2.84 -27.31
CA GLY A 198 -24.31 -3.14 -28.61
C GLY A 198 -24.46 -4.63 -28.92
N HIS A 199 -23.76 -5.51 -28.20
CA HIS A 199 -23.76 -6.93 -28.49
C HIS A 199 -25.11 -7.60 -28.16
N VAL A 200 -25.64 -8.40 -29.07
CA VAL A 200 -26.97 -9.04 -28.96
C VAL A 200 -27.14 -9.83 -27.67
N SER A 201 -26.09 -10.52 -27.21
CA SER A 201 -26.14 -11.31 -25.97
C SER A 201 -26.22 -10.42 -24.72
N VAL A 202 -25.61 -9.23 -24.74
CA VAL A 202 -25.71 -8.22 -23.67
C VAL A 202 -27.11 -7.64 -23.63
N GLN A 203 -27.66 -7.26 -24.79
CA GLN A 203 -29.03 -6.77 -24.87
C GLN A 203 -30.06 -7.86 -24.44
N ARG A 204 -29.75 -9.13 -24.69
CA ARG A 204 -30.57 -10.26 -24.20
C ARG A 204 -30.47 -10.36 -22.67
N PHE A 205 -29.27 -10.22 -22.10
CA PHE A 205 -29.06 -10.17 -20.64
C PHE A 205 -29.90 -9.07 -20.00
N GLU A 206 -29.81 -7.83 -20.53
CA GLU A 206 -30.53 -6.67 -20.03
C GLU A 206 -32.06 -6.85 -20.07
N ARG A 207 -32.58 -7.43 -21.14
CA ARG A 207 -34.02 -7.74 -21.25
C ARG A 207 -34.45 -8.80 -20.24
N ILE A 208 -33.65 -9.85 -20.02
CA ILE A 208 -34.00 -10.94 -19.09
C ILE A 208 -34.00 -10.43 -17.64
N HIS A 209 -32.98 -9.60 -17.28
CA HIS A 209 -32.78 -9.16 -15.90
C HIS A 209 -33.34 -7.78 -15.59
N ASN A 210 -33.91 -7.08 -16.57
CA ASN A 210 -34.40 -5.70 -16.50
C ASN A 210 -33.37 -4.78 -15.81
N LYS A 211 -32.09 -4.89 -16.22
CA LYS A 211 -30.95 -4.21 -15.62
C LYS A 211 -29.83 -4.00 -16.63
N THR A 212 -29.20 -2.81 -16.61
CA THR A 212 -28.02 -2.51 -17.41
C THR A 212 -26.86 -3.45 -17.07
N PHE A 213 -26.23 -3.97 -18.11
CA PHE A 213 -25.08 -4.86 -17.95
C PHE A 213 -23.84 -4.09 -17.48
N ASN A 214 -23.18 -4.62 -16.46
CA ASN A 214 -21.91 -4.10 -15.97
C ASN A 214 -20.78 -5.08 -16.30
N PRO A 215 -19.89 -4.76 -17.28
CA PRO A 215 -18.79 -5.64 -17.69
C PRO A 215 -17.74 -5.87 -16.60
N ASN A 216 -17.72 -5.07 -15.54
CA ASN A 216 -16.85 -5.25 -14.38
C ASN A 216 -17.45 -6.18 -13.31
N SER A 217 -18.72 -6.56 -13.41
CA SER A 217 -19.37 -7.43 -12.46
C SER A 217 -19.10 -8.89 -12.77
N THR A 218 -18.29 -9.56 -11.93
CA THR A 218 -17.99 -11.00 -12.07
C THR A 218 -19.25 -11.88 -12.04
N MET A 219 -20.27 -11.47 -11.31
CA MET A 219 -21.55 -12.18 -11.22
C MET A 219 -22.32 -12.08 -12.55
N GLN A 220 -22.38 -10.89 -13.14
CA GLN A 220 -23.07 -10.69 -14.42
C GLN A 220 -22.32 -11.33 -15.59
N LEU A 221 -20.98 -11.32 -15.55
CA LEU A 221 -20.18 -12.05 -16.53
C LEU A 221 -20.42 -13.56 -16.48
N ARG A 222 -20.53 -14.16 -15.30
CA ARG A 222 -20.88 -15.58 -15.16
C ARG A 222 -22.24 -15.90 -15.76
N GLU A 223 -23.21 -15.05 -15.45
CA GLU A 223 -24.56 -15.19 -16.00
C GLU A 223 -24.56 -15.10 -17.53
N LEU A 224 -23.85 -14.12 -18.08
CA LEU A 224 -23.76 -13.89 -19.51
C LEU A 224 -23.06 -15.04 -20.24
N PHE A 225 -21.85 -15.44 -19.81
CA PHE A 225 -21.06 -16.44 -20.49
C PHE A 225 -21.60 -17.85 -20.26
N PHE A 226 -21.93 -18.22 -19.03
CA PHE A 226 -22.22 -19.62 -18.70
C PHE A 226 -23.72 -19.97 -18.80
N ASN A 227 -24.61 -19.00 -18.52
CA ASN A 227 -26.03 -19.24 -18.52
C ASN A 227 -26.73 -18.79 -19.82
N ILE A 228 -26.39 -17.62 -20.36
CA ILE A 228 -27.01 -17.08 -21.58
C ILE A 228 -26.33 -17.62 -22.84
N LEU A 229 -25.00 -17.51 -22.92
CA LEU A 229 -24.20 -18.01 -24.04
C LEU A 229 -23.92 -19.52 -23.99
N LYS A 230 -24.21 -20.17 -22.84
CA LYS A 230 -24.01 -21.62 -22.63
C LYS A 230 -22.57 -22.10 -22.83
N ILE A 231 -21.59 -21.23 -22.63
CA ILE A 231 -20.17 -21.60 -22.69
C ILE A 231 -19.83 -22.44 -21.46
N LYS A 232 -19.09 -23.54 -21.66
CA LYS A 232 -18.72 -24.45 -20.58
C LYS A 232 -17.64 -23.80 -19.71
N PRO A 233 -17.86 -23.65 -18.39
CA PRO A 233 -16.84 -23.08 -17.51
C PRO A 233 -15.63 -24.01 -17.35
N SER A 234 -14.42 -23.45 -17.40
CA SER A 234 -13.15 -24.20 -17.35
C SER A 234 -12.51 -24.24 -15.95
N LYS A 235 -12.81 -23.25 -15.09
CA LYS A 235 -12.11 -23.08 -13.80
C LYS A 235 -13.08 -22.60 -12.71
N LYS A 236 -12.83 -23.02 -11.45
CA LYS A 236 -13.53 -22.51 -10.27
C LYS A 236 -12.59 -21.68 -9.40
N THR A 237 -13.17 -20.73 -8.68
CA THR A 237 -12.49 -19.97 -7.61
C THR A 237 -12.37 -20.83 -6.35
N GLU A 238 -11.55 -20.40 -5.39
CA GLU A 238 -11.43 -21.05 -4.07
C GLU A 238 -12.77 -21.17 -3.34
N THR A 239 -13.69 -20.22 -3.58
CA THR A 239 -15.06 -20.24 -3.02
C THR A 239 -16.04 -21.13 -3.78
N GLY A 240 -15.58 -21.87 -4.79
CA GLY A 240 -16.38 -22.82 -5.57
C GLY A 240 -17.19 -22.21 -6.73
N ALA A 241 -17.21 -20.88 -6.88
CA ALA A 241 -17.88 -20.22 -8.00
C ALA A 241 -17.05 -20.34 -9.30
N TYR A 242 -17.70 -20.31 -10.47
CA TYR A 242 -16.96 -20.32 -11.74
C TYR A 242 -16.13 -19.04 -11.92
N SER A 243 -14.87 -19.19 -12.33
CA SER A 243 -13.99 -18.04 -12.59
C SER A 243 -14.35 -17.34 -13.90
N VAL A 244 -14.14 -16.03 -13.93
CA VAL A 244 -14.15 -15.15 -15.12
C VAL A 244 -12.91 -14.26 -15.09
N ASP A 245 -11.79 -14.83 -14.60
CA ASP A 245 -10.48 -14.17 -14.61
C ASP A 245 -9.93 -14.05 -16.04
N LYS A 246 -8.77 -13.41 -16.15
CA LYS A 246 -8.12 -13.17 -17.45
C LYS A 246 -7.87 -14.47 -18.21
N GLU A 247 -7.37 -15.50 -17.52
CA GLU A 247 -7.03 -16.79 -18.14
C GLU A 247 -8.28 -17.49 -18.71
N VAL A 248 -9.37 -17.49 -17.94
CA VAL A 248 -10.66 -18.06 -18.38
C VAL A 248 -11.23 -17.30 -19.56
N LEU A 249 -11.26 -15.95 -19.52
CA LEU A 249 -11.76 -15.16 -20.64
C LEU A 249 -10.91 -15.35 -21.90
N GLN A 250 -9.58 -15.47 -21.76
CA GLN A 250 -8.69 -15.77 -22.89
C GLN A 250 -8.91 -17.14 -23.52
N SER A 251 -9.45 -18.11 -22.75
CA SER A 251 -9.79 -19.45 -23.26
C SER A 251 -11.14 -19.52 -23.95
N ILE A 252 -11.94 -18.46 -23.90
CA ILE A 252 -13.26 -18.38 -24.51
C ILE A 252 -13.13 -17.84 -25.93
N ASP A 253 -13.39 -18.67 -26.92
CA ASP A 253 -13.46 -18.28 -28.33
C ASP A 253 -14.79 -17.57 -28.62
N HIS A 254 -14.85 -16.27 -28.24
CA HIS A 254 -16.04 -15.45 -28.44
C HIS A 254 -15.67 -13.94 -28.45
N PRO A 255 -16.14 -13.15 -29.44
CA PRO A 255 -15.78 -11.73 -29.57
C PRO A 255 -16.03 -10.91 -28.31
N LEU A 256 -17.10 -11.21 -27.59
CA LEU A 256 -17.43 -10.50 -26.35
C LEU A 256 -16.39 -10.75 -25.23
N ALA A 257 -15.71 -11.90 -25.21
CA ALA A 257 -14.65 -12.16 -24.25
C ALA A 257 -13.41 -11.30 -24.55
N GLU A 258 -13.08 -11.15 -25.83
CA GLU A 258 -12.01 -10.28 -26.29
C GLU A 258 -12.31 -8.81 -25.95
N ALA A 259 -13.53 -8.32 -26.26
CA ALA A 259 -13.94 -6.96 -25.94
C ALA A 259 -13.89 -6.66 -24.42
N ILE A 260 -14.27 -7.62 -23.57
CA ILE A 260 -14.19 -7.45 -22.11
C ILE A 260 -12.73 -7.45 -21.62
N LEU A 261 -11.86 -8.26 -22.24
CA LEU A 261 -10.43 -8.24 -21.92
C LEU A 261 -9.78 -6.91 -22.30
N ASP A 262 -10.12 -6.37 -23.48
CA ASP A 262 -9.64 -5.08 -23.95
C ASP A 262 -10.13 -3.94 -23.04
N LEU A 263 -11.42 -3.92 -22.72
CA LEU A 263 -11.97 -2.97 -21.74
C LEU A 263 -11.22 -3.01 -20.40
N ARG A 264 -10.94 -4.20 -19.86
CA ARG A 264 -10.21 -4.35 -18.59
C ARG A 264 -8.79 -3.83 -18.69
N GLN A 265 -8.10 -4.07 -19.81
CA GLN A 265 -6.74 -3.57 -20.05
C GLN A 265 -6.74 -2.05 -20.14
N LYS A 266 -7.60 -1.44 -20.96
CA LYS A 266 -7.71 0.00 -21.15
C LYS A 266 -8.12 0.71 -19.85
N SER A 267 -9.12 0.17 -19.13
CA SER A 267 -9.55 0.71 -17.84
C SER A 267 -8.43 0.66 -16.78
N LYS A 268 -7.61 -0.39 -16.80
CA LYS A 268 -6.45 -0.48 -15.89
C LYS A 268 -5.36 0.54 -16.27
N MET A 269 -5.11 0.74 -17.55
CA MET A 269 -4.17 1.79 -18.01
C MET A 269 -4.64 3.17 -17.58
N ALA A 270 -5.88 3.53 -17.86
CA ALA A 270 -6.43 4.83 -17.48
C ALA A 270 -6.48 5.03 -15.95
N GLY A 271 -7.07 4.08 -15.23
CA GLY A 271 -7.41 4.25 -13.82
C GLY A 271 -6.31 3.85 -12.82
N THR A 272 -5.30 3.08 -13.23
CA THR A 272 -4.27 2.60 -12.29
C THR A 272 -2.89 3.16 -12.61
N TYR A 273 -2.52 3.21 -13.88
CA TYR A 273 -1.17 3.65 -14.25
C TYR A 273 -1.13 5.14 -14.53
N ILE A 274 -1.99 5.64 -15.43
CA ILE A 274 -1.94 7.04 -15.86
C ILE A 274 -2.44 7.99 -14.77
N SER A 275 -3.55 7.66 -14.12
CA SER A 275 -4.14 8.51 -13.06
C SER A 275 -3.30 8.66 -11.80
N ASN A 276 -2.21 7.88 -11.64
CA ASN A 276 -1.30 7.93 -10.49
C ASN A 276 0.04 8.62 -10.82
N ILE A 277 0.20 9.16 -12.02
CA ILE A 277 1.33 9.99 -12.43
C ILE A 277 1.04 11.45 -12.12
#